data_fe304991d7cc7d37a2dca2670d97e36a
#
_entry.id   fe304991d7cc7d37a2dca2670d97e36a
#
_cell.length_a   1.000
_cell.length_b   1.000
_cell.length_c   1.000
_cell.angle_alpha   90.00
_cell.angle_beta   90.00
_cell.angle_gamma   90.00
#
_symmetry.space_group_name_H-M   'P 1'
#
loop_
_entity.id
_entity.type
_entity.pdbx_description
1 polymer ?
#
loop_
_entity_poly.entity_id
_entity_poly.type
_entity_poly.pdbx_seq_one_letter_code
_entity_poly.pdbx_strand_id
1 'polypeptide(L)'
;GPFVEYSGAHWSVFFLAEYINTFVIAALTALLFLGGWYGPGLPPWVWFLLKTYMIVLVIFWIRGTFPRLRIDQLMAFGWKCMIPLSFIGVVMVSVYRFYDWPDWSLSLMSVAVLVAVSYGLYRRFTQPVLRLAQKYGRQPGRPANVS
;
A
#
# COMPACT_ATOMS: atom_id res chain seq x y z
N GLY A 1 13.46 -15.27 -11.30
CA GLY A 1 12.73 -14.39 -12.17
C GLY A 1 13.62 -13.64 -13.16
N PRO A 2 13.13 -12.63 -13.86
CA PRO A 2 13.85 -11.93 -14.93
C PRO A 2 15.21 -11.35 -14.50
N PHE A 3 15.37 -11.05 -13.21
CA PHE A 3 16.63 -10.55 -12.66
C PHE A 3 17.77 -11.59 -12.62
N VAL A 4 17.45 -12.87 -12.73
CA VAL A 4 18.43 -13.96 -12.73
C VAL A 4 18.72 -14.45 -14.15
N GLU A 5 17.74 -14.39 -15.04
CA GLU A 5 17.86 -14.91 -16.41
C GLU A 5 18.52 -13.93 -17.38
N TYR A 6 18.35 -12.62 -17.15
CA TYR A 6 18.88 -11.57 -18.02
C TYR A 6 20.12 -10.92 -17.42
N SER A 7 21.15 -10.75 -18.25
CA SER A 7 22.40 -10.07 -17.90
C SER A 7 22.68 -8.89 -18.84
N GLY A 8 23.54 -7.97 -18.42
CA GLY A 8 23.97 -6.83 -19.22
C GLY A 8 22.88 -5.82 -19.54
N ALA A 9 22.75 -5.43 -20.81
CA ALA A 9 21.86 -4.36 -21.24
C ALA A 9 20.38 -4.66 -20.99
N HIS A 10 19.93 -5.89 -21.16
CA HIS A 10 18.54 -6.28 -20.90
C HIS A 10 18.16 -6.11 -19.43
N TRP A 11 19.01 -6.50 -18.51
CA TRP A 11 18.78 -6.29 -17.08
C TRP A 11 18.69 -4.80 -16.72
N SER A 12 19.56 -3.97 -17.32
CA SER A 12 19.54 -2.52 -17.08
C SER A 12 18.25 -1.86 -17.54
N VAL A 13 17.66 -2.31 -18.66
CA VAL A 13 16.36 -1.78 -19.15
C VAL A 13 15.22 -2.10 -18.19
N PHE A 14 15.16 -3.32 -17.65
CA PHE A 14 14.14 -3.68 -16.65
C PHE A 14 14.28 -2.86 -15.38
N PHE A 15 15.50 -2.66 -14.92
CA PHE A 15 15.78 -1.86 -13.74
C PHE A 15 15.40 -0.39 -13.95
N LEU A 16 15.75 0.18 -15.10
CA LEU A 16 15.36 1.54 -15.47
C LEU A 16 13.84 1.69 -15.52
N ALA A 17 13.14 0.73 -16.12
CA ALA A 17 11.67 0.74 -16.19
C ALA A 17 11.01 0.74 -14.79
N GLU A 18 11.55 -0.01 -13.84
CA GLU A 18 11.06 -0.03 -12.45
C GLU A 18 11.18 1.35 -11.79
N TYR A 19 12.30 2.04 -11.96
CA TYR A 19 12.50 3.38 -11.38
C TYR A 19 11.65 4.44 -12.06
N ILE A 20 11.51 4.40 -13.38
CA ILE A 20 10.63 5.32 -14.13
C ILE A 20 9.19 5.14 -13.67
N ASN A 21 8.71 3.91 -13.54
CA ASN A 21 7.36 3.63 -13.07
C ASN A 21 7.13 4.16 -11.65
N THR A 22 8.10 3.98 -10.75
CA THR A 22 8.04 4.53 -9.39
C THR A 22 7.95 6.05 -9.40
N PHE A 23 8.72 6.72 -10.24
CA PHE A 23 8.69 8.17 -10.40
C PHE A 23 7.34 8.66 -10.95
N VAL A 24 6.78 7.98 -11.96
CA VAL A 24 5.47 8.31 -12.54
C VAL A 24 4.36 8.18 -11.49
N ILE A 25 4.36 7.11 -10.71
CA ILE A 25 3.38 6.93 -9.63
C ILE A 25 3.49 8.04 -8.58
N ALA A 26 4.71 8.41 -8.19
CA ALA A 26 4.95 9.51 -7.26
C ALA A 26 4.48 10.86 -7.83
N ALA A 27 4.72 11.13 -9.11
CA ALA A 27 4.26 12.35 -9.78
C ALA A 27 2.73 12.41 -9.86
N LEU A 28 2.07 11.32 -10.20
CA LEU A 28 0.60 11.24 -10.19
C LEU A 28 0.04 11.44 -8.78
N THR A 29 0.67 10.87 -7.77
CA THR A 29 0.27 11.06 -6.37
C THR A 29 0.42 12.53 -5.95
N ALA A 30 1.51 13.19 -6.34
CA ALA A 30 1.70 14.62 -6.08
C ALA A 30 0.64 15.50 -6.75
N LEU A 31 0.24 15.17 -8.00
CA LEU A 31 -0.80 15.89 -8.71
C LEU A 31 -2.18 15.72 -8.07
N LEU A 32 -2.56 14.48 -7.74
CA LEU A 32 -3.90 14.16 -7.28
C LEU A 32 -4.13 14.51 -5.81
N PHE A 33 -3.15 14.27 -4.93
CA PHE A 33 -3.33 14.40 -3.48
C PHE A 33 -2.66 15.63 -2.87
N LEU A 34 -1.56 16.12 -3.44
CA LEU A 34 -0.81 17.25 -2.88
C LEU A 34 -1.03 18.56 -3.63
N GLY A 35 -2.04 18.63 -4.52
CA GLY A 35 -2.37 19.85 -5.26
C GLY A 35 -1.31 20.26 -6.30
N GLY A 36 -0.48 19.34 -6.77
CA GLY A 36 0.48 19.52 -7.86
C GLY A 36 1.36 20.76 -7.73
N TRP A 37 1.07 21.76 -8.54
CA TRP A 37 1.86 23.00 -8.72
C TRP A 37 1.67 24.06 -7.63
N TYR A 38 0.66 23.92 -6.75
CA TYR A 38 0.36 24.92 -5.73
C TYR A 38 1.39 24.93 -4.61
N GLY A 39 1.96 26.13 -4.34
CA GLY A 39 2.85 26.38 -3.20
C GLY A 39 3.29 27.83 -3.15
N PRO A 40 3.55 28.40 -1.95
CA PRO A 40 3.96 29.79 -1.78
C PRO A 40 5.46 29.98 -2.03
N GLY A 41 5.85 31.10 -2.65
CA GLY A 41 7.21 31.61 -2.67
C GLY A 41 8.21 31.04 -3.66
N LEU A 42 7.93 29.91 -4.30
CA LEU A 42 8.80 29.28 -5.32
C LEU A 42 8.06 29.12 -6.64
N PRO A 43 8.78 29.03 -7.79
CA PRO A 43 8.12 28.77 -9.06
C PRO A 43 7.37 27.43 -9.04
N PRO A 44 6.20 27.34 -9.71
CA PRO A 44 5.30 26.17 -9.63
C PRO A 44 5.97 24.83 -9.95
N TRP A 45 6.87 24.80 -10.93
CA TRP A 45 7.57 23.58 -11.34
C TRP A 45 8.52 23.04 -10.25
N VAL A 46 9.14 23.93 -9.45
CA VAL A 46 9.99 23.52 -8.32
C VAL A 46 9.15 22.86 -7.22
N TRP A 47 7.98 23.43 -6.92
CA TRP A 47 7.05 22.83 -5.96
C TRP A 47 6.59 21.43 -6.36
N PHE A 48 6.27 21.27 -7.64
CA PHE A 48 5.89 19.95 -8.17
C PHE A 48 7.02 18.92 -8.04
N LEU A 49 8.23 19.26 -8.45
CA LEU A 49 9.40 18.39 -8.32
C LEU A 49 9.70 18.03 -6.87
N LEU A 50 9.69 19.04 -5.98
CA LEU A 50 9.96 18.83 -4.55
C LEU A 50 8.96 17.86 -3.92
N LYS A 51 7.67 18.01 -4.19
CA LYS A 51 6.62 17.09 -3.72
C LYS A 51 6.80 15.69 -4.29
N THR A 52 7.09 15.59 -5.59
CA THR A 52 7.34 14.29 -6.24
C THR A 52 8.54 13.58 -5.62
N TYR A 53 9.65 14.26 -5.41
CA TYR A 53 10.83 13.67 -4.78
C TYR A 53 10.58 13.26 -3.32
N MET A 54 9.82 14.05 -2.56
CA MET A 54 9.41 13.67 -1.20
C MET A 54 8.61 12.36 -1.19
N ILE A 55 7.69 12.18 -2.13
CA ILE A 55 6.92 10.93 -2.25
C ILE A 55 7.83 9.77 -2.67
N VAL A 56 8.74 9.97 -3.62
CA VAL A 56 9.72 8.95 -4.01
C VAL A 56 10.55 8.52 -2.80
N LEU A 57 11.01 9.46 -1.98
CA LEU A 57 11.77 9.17 -0.77
C LEU A 57 10.95 8.34 0.23
N VAL A 58 9.68 8.68 0.43
CA VAL A 58 8.76 7.90 1.27
C VAL A 58 8.56 6.48 0.71
N ILE A 59 8.39 6.31 -0.60
CA ILE A 59 8.27 4.99 -1.24
C ILE A 59 9.53 4.17 -1.00
N PHE A 60 10.72 4.73 -1.17
CA PHE A 60 11.97 4.04 -0.89
C PHE A 60 12.13 3.68 0.59
N TRP A 61 11.73 4.57 1.48
CA TRP A 61 11.73 4.31 2.92
C TRP A 61 10.82 3.13 3.27
N ILE A 62 9.58 3.13 2.79
CA ILE A 62 8.64 2.03 2.97
C ILE A 62 9.22 0.73 2.41
N ARG A 63 9.77 0.76 1.19
CA ARG A 63 10.40 -0.40 0.55
C ARG A 63 11.55 -1.00 1.36
N GLY A 64 12.34 -0.16 2.05
CA GLY A 64 13.43 -0.59 2.92
C GLY A 64 12.99 -1.09 4.29
N THR A 65 11.84 -0.62 4.80
CA THR A 65 11.37 -0.91 6.17
C THR A 65 10.47 -2.16 6.21
N PHE A 66 9.64 -2.37 5.19
CA PHE A 66 8.70 -3.49 5.16
C PHE A 66 9.39 -4.80 4.74
N PRO A 67 9.06 -5.94 5.40
CA PRO A 67 9.56 -7.25 5.00
C PRO A 67 9.02 -7.62 3.62
N ARG A 68 9.80 -8.40 2.89
CA ARG A 68 9.45 -8.89 1.54
C ARG A 68 8.20 -9.76 1.59
N LEU A 69 7.15 -9.33 0.89
CA LEU A 69 5.91 -10.10 0.73
C LEU A 69 6.04 -11.10 -0.43
N ARG A 70 5.37 -12.26 -0.31
CA ARG A 70 5.22 -13.19 -1.43
C ARG A 70 4.25 -12.60 -2.46
N ILE A 71 4.50 -12.89 -3.74
CA ILE A 71 3.66 -12.43 -4.86
C ILE A 71 2.20 -12.85 -4.67
N ASP A 72 1.95 -14.07 -4.20
CA ASP A 72 0.60 -14.59 -3.94
C ASP A 72 -0.14 -13.76 -2.87
N GLN A 73 0.57 -13.32 -1.84
CA GLN A 73 0.01 -12.46 -0.78
C GLN A 73 -0.32 -11.07 -1.32
N LEU A 74 0.56 -10.52 -2.16
CA LEU A 74 0.36 -9.21 -2.79
C LEU A 74 -0.84 -9.23 -3.74
N MET A 75 -0.96 -10.26 -4.56
CA MET A 75 -2.10 -10.46 -5.46
C MET A 75 -3.41 -10.63 -4.68
N ALA A 76 -3.39 -11.44 -3.63
CA ALA A 76 -4.57 -11.62 -2.77
C ALA A 76 -4.98 -10.32 -2.05
N PHE A 77 -4.02 -9.50 -1.64
CA PHE A 77 -4.28 -8.19 -1.06
C PHE A 77 -4.92 -7.23 -2.08
N GLY A 78 -4.37 -7.14 -3.28
CA GLY A 78 -4.91 -6.30 -4.34
C GLY A 78 -6.37 -6.64 -4.68
N TRP A 79 -6.64 -7.91 -4.96
CA TRP A 79 -7.99 -8.35 -5.34
C TRP A 79 -9.01 -8.34 -4.21
N LYS A 80 -8.62 -8.74 -3.01
CA LYS A 80 -9.55 -8.89 -1.87
C LYS A 80 -9.73 -7.65 -1.03
N CYS A 81 -8.76 -6.73 -1.05
CA CYS A 81 -8.78 -5.54 -0.22
C CYS A 81 -8.88 -4.26 -1.05
N MET A 82 -8.01 -4.05 -2.03
CA MET A 82 -7.95 -2.80 -2.77
C MET A 82 -9.17 -2.55 -3.66
N ILE A 83 -9.66 -3.58 -4.36
CA ILE A 83 -10.81 -3.43 -5.25
C ILE A 83 -12.09 -3.11 -4.48
N PRO A 84 -12.50 -3.85 -3.44
CA PRO A 84 -13.68 -3.49 -2.67
C PRO A 84 -13.56 -2.12 -2.00
N LEU A 85 -12.36 -1.76 -1.53
CA LEU A 85 -12.11 -0.47 -0.91
C LEU A 85 -12.30 0.69 -1.89
N SER A 86 -11.83 0.55 -3.13
CA SER A 86 -12.03 1.57 -4.17
C SER A 86 -13.50 1.75 -4.54
N PHE A 87 -14.27 0.67 -4.64
CA PHE A 87 -15.72 0.75 -4.84
C PHE A 87 -16.44 1.48 -3.72
N ILE A 88 -16.11 1.14 -2.46
CA ILE A 88 -16.67 1.85 -1.28
C ILE A 88 -16.30 3.33 -1.35
N GLY A 89 -15.06 3.67 -1.70
CA GLY A 89 -14.63 5.06 -1.85
C GLY A 89 -15.43 5.83 -2.89
N VAL A 90 -15.65 5.25 -4.07
CA VAL A 90 -16.42 5.88 -5.15
C VAL A 90 -17.88 6.11 -4.73
N VAL A 91 -18.53 5.10 -4.14
CA VAL A 91 -19.92 5.21 -3.66
C VAL A 91 -20.02 6.29 -2.58
N MET A 92 -19.07 6.32 -1.65
CA MET A 92 -19.03 7.27 -0.55
C MET A 92 -18.91 8.72 -1.05
N VAL A 93 -17.99 8.99 -1.99
CA VAL A 93 -17.84 10.31 -2.60
C VAL A 93 -19.08 10.70 -3.41
N SER A 94 -19.70 9.77 -4.12
CA SER A 94 -20.92 10.01 -4.90
C SER A 94 -22.10 10.40 -4.00
N VAL A 95 -22.33 9.68 -2.92
CA VAL A 95 -23.38 9.98 -1.94
C VAL A 95 -23.14 11.33 -1.28
N TYR A 96 -21.90 11.60 -0.89
CA TYR A 96 -21.53 12.87 -0.30
C TYR A 96 -21.84 14.06 -1.21
N ARG A 97 -21.48 13.96 -2.48
CA ARG A 97 -21.75 15.02 -3.49
C ARG A 97 -23.24 15.23 -3.73
N PHE A 98 -24.02 14.18 -3.60
CA PHE A 98 -25.48 14.26 -3.82
C PHE A 98 -26.21 15.00 -2.69
N TYR A 99 -25.73 14.86 -1.43
CA TYR A 99 -26.37 15.45 -0.25
C TYR A 99 -25.81 16.83 0.15
N ASP A 100 -24.81 17.38 -0.55
CA ASP A 100 -24.14 18.67 -0.24
C ASP A 100 -23.74 18.83 1.23
N TRP A 101 -23.20 17.77 1.82
CA TRP A 101 -22.73 17.80 3.21
C TRP A 101 -21.42 18.59 3.37
N PRO A 102 -21.15 19.16 4.59
CA PRO A 102 -19.95 19.96 4.82
C PRO A 102 -18.65 19.13 4.68
N ASP A 103 -17.61 19.71 4.09
CA ASP A 103 -16.35 19.06 3.68
C ASP A 103 -15.62 18.33 4.82
N TRP A 104 -15.77 18.76 6.08
CA TRP A 104 -15.15 18.09 7.23
C TRP A 104 -15.75 16.71 7.55
N SER A 105 -17.02 16.47 7.22
CA SER A 105 -17.66 15.16 7.43
C SER A 105 -17.12 14.08 6.49
N LEU A 106 -16.70 14.45 5.26
CA LEU A 106 -16.07 13.55 4.31
C LEU A 106 -14.71 13.08 4.82
N SER A 107 -13.94 14.00 5.41
CA SER A 107 -12.65 13.68 6.01
C SER A 107 -12.80 12.68 7.17
N LEU A 108 -13.76 12.88 8.06
CA LEU A 108 -14.04 11.96 9.18
C LEU A 108 -14.49 10.58 8.69
N MET A 109 -15.40 10.53 7.70
CA MET A 109 -15.84 9.26 7.12
C MET A 109 -14.70 8.49 6.43
N SER A 110 -13.83 9.18 5.69
CA SER A 110 -12.69 8.54 5.03
C SER A 110 -11.70 7.94 6.05
N VAL A 111 -11.42 8.65 7.13
CA VAL A 111 -10.59 8.16 8.23
C VAL A 111 -11.25 6.95 8.92
N ALA A 112 -12.56 7.00 9.18
CA ALA A 112 -13.29 5.89 9.78
C ALA A 112 -13.24 4.61 8.92
N VAL A 113 -13.41 4.74 7.60
CA VAL A 113 -13.28 3.61 6.66
C VAL A 113 -11.85 3.06 6.65
N LEU A 114 -10.85 3.93 6.67
CA LEU A 114 -9.44 3.53 6.70
C LEU A 114 -9.10 2.76 7.97
N VAL A 115 -9.57 3.23 9.12
CA VAL A 115 -9.40 2.55 10.42
C VAL A 115 -10.14 1.21 10.44
N ALA A 116 -11.38 1.15 9.95
CA ALA A 116 -12.16 -0.09 9.88
C ALA A 116 -11.49 -1.15 8.99
N VAL A 117 -10.97 -0.76 7.83
CA VAL A 117 -10.23 -1.65 6.92
C VAL A 117 -8.92 -2.11 7.55
N SER A 118 -8.16 -1.21 8.16
CA SER A 118 -6.92 -1.54 8.88
C SER A 118 -7.18 -2.54 10.01
N TYR A 119 -8.23 -2.32 10.80
CA TYR A 119 -8.63 -3.24 11.85
C TYR A 119 -9.09 -4.61 11.32
N GLY A 120 -9.86 -4.62 10.24
CA GLY A 120 -10.29 -5.85 9.56
C GLY A 120 -9.12 -6.68 9.01
N LEU A 121 -8.14 -6.01 8.43
CA LEU A 121 -6.89 -6.63 7.96
C LEU A 121 -6.08 -7.18 9.14
N TYR A 122 -5.89 -6.39 10.19
CA TYR A 122 -5.19 -6.82 11.40
C TYR A 122 -5.81 -8.09 11.99
N ARG A 123 -7.14 -8.14 12.12
CA ARG A 123 -7.85 -9.35 12.57
C ARG A 123 -7.62 -10.56 11.65
N ARG A 124 -7.65 -10.38 10.33
CA ARG A 124 -7.47 -11.47 9.39
C ARG A 124 -6.04 -12.02 9.37
N PHE A 125 -5.04 -11.18 9.57
CA PHE A 125 -3.65 -11.61 9.62
C PHE A 125 -3.26 -12.23 10.96
N THR A 126 -3.84 -11.80 12.06
CA THR A 126 -3.48 -12.27 13.41
C THR A 126 -4.22 -13.59 13.77
N GLN A 127 -5.43 -13.78 13.28
CA GLN A 127 -6.24 -14.98 13.58
C GLN A 127 -5.62 -16.32 13.15
N PRO A 128 -5.06 -16.48 11.92
CA PRO A 128 -4.47 -17.75 11.52
C PRO A 128 -3.21 -18.09 12.31
N VAL A 129 -2.42 -17.10 12.70
CA VAL A 129 -1.20 -17.32 13.51
C VAL A 129 -1.56 -17.81 14.92
N LEU A 130 -2.59 -17.21 15.52
CA LEU A 130 -3.07 -17.64 16.86
C LEU A 130 -3.70 -19.05 16.81
N ARG A 131 -4.43 -19.40 15.75
CA ARG A 131 -4.99 -20.75 15.58
C ARG A 131 -3.91 -21.81 15.38
N LEU A 132 -2.85 -21.49 14.66
CA LEU A 132 -1.70 -22.38 14.49
C LEU A 132 -0.93 -22.52 15.79
N ALA A 133 -0.65 -21.45 16.52
CA ALA A 133 0.00 -21.49 17.83
C ALA A 133 -0.81 -22.31 18.85
N GLN A 134 -2.15 -22.20 18.83
CA GLN A 134 -3.03 -22.96 19.69
C GLN A 134 -3.08 -24.46 19.30
N LYS A 135 -3.00 -24.75 18.00
CA LYS A 135 -2.99 -26.14 17.47
C LYS A 135 -1.67 -26.85 17.76
N TYR A 136 -0.55 -26.14 17.66
CA TYR A 136 0.80 -26.70 17.93
C TYR A 136 1.19 -26.61 19.40
N GLY A 137 0.71 -25.64 20.16
CA GLY A 137 0.93 -25.51 21.60
C GLY A 137 0.11 -26.51 22.43
N ARG A 138 -0.88 -27.17 21.84
CA ARG A 138 -1.75 -28.17 22.48
C ARG A 138 -1.39 -29.62 22.15
N GLN A 139 -0.11 -29.90 21.83
CA GLN A 139 0.37 -31.30 21.83
C GLN A 139 0.98 -31.60 23.23
N PRO A 140 0.17 -32.11 24.18
CA PRO A 140 0.73 -32.63 25.41
C PRO A 140 1.30 -34.00 25.12
N GLY A 141 2.63 -34.13 25.24
CA GLY A 141 3.26 -35.43 25.42
C GLY A 141 3.40 -36.27 24.16
N ARG A 142 4.40 -36.00 23.35
CA ARG A 142 5.07 -37.06 22.61
C ARG A 142 6.10 -37.67 23.56
N PRO A 143 5.92 -38.92 24.06
CA PRO A 143 6.97 -39.56 24.82
C PRO A 143 8.18 -39.73 23.91
N ALA A 144 9.34 -39.31 24.41
CA ALA A 144 10.62 -39.60 23.81
C ALA A 144 10.91 -41.11 23.97
N ASN A 145 10.47 -41.91 23.02
CA ASN A 145 10.98 -43.25 22.83
C ASN A 145 12.08 -43.19 21.79
N VAL A 146 13.28 -42.95 22.29
CA VAL A 146 14.53 -43.28 21.63
C VAL A 146 14.98 -44.61 22.26
N SER A 147 14.91 -45.67 21.53
CA SER A 147 15.73 -46.87 21.71
C SER A 147 16.22 -47.29 20.34
#